data_5af1673da30e0f2beacf06bd3cec1c2b
#
_entry.id   5af1673da30e0f2beacf06bd3cec1c2b
#
_cell.length_a   1.000
_cell.length_b   1.000
_cell.length_c   1.000
_cell.angle_alpha   90.00
_cell.angle_beta   90.00
_cell.angle_gamma   90.00
#
_symmetry.space_group_name_H-M   'P 1'
#
loop_
_entity.id
_entity.type
_entity.pdbx_description
1 polymer ?
#
loop_
_entity_poly.entity_id
_entity_poly.type
_entity_poly.pdbx_seq_one_letter_code
_entity_poly.pdbx_strand_id
1 'polypeptide(L)'
;MLSGLSTTFGASAEIAVIVNTANNTTLEKADIEKIFTGRMKSYPDGNVAIPMNAAKNMSTRDEFNQSVLGRTSSQVNAYWSKLVFTGKGNMPMELASDAEIISTISSNKGAIGYVSVSSVTDDVKVIAKF
;
A
#
# COMPACT_ATOMS: atom_id res chain seq x y z
N MET A 1 17.00 1.84 34.49
CA MET A 1 16.71 1.80 34.12
C MET A 1 15.92 1.59 33.22
N LEU A 2 15.47 1.35 32.66
CA LEU A 2 14.67 1.11 31.92
C LEU A 2 14.24 1.85 31.00
N SER A 3 14.35 2.61 30.98
CA SER A 3 14.10 3.53 30.21
C SER A 3 14.20 3.30 28.79
N GLY A 4 15.13 2.78 28.42
CA GLY A 4 15.38 2.60 27.03
C GLY A 4 14.29 1.99 26.28
N LEU A 5 13.43 1.45 26.95
CA LEU A 5 12.43 0.79 26.36
C LEU A 5 11.62 1.67 25.58
N SER A 6 11.30 2.73 26.04
CA SER A 6 10.35 3.58 25.37
C SER A 6 10.77 3.94 23.98
N THR A 7 12.04 3.93 23.71
CA THR A 7 12.48 4.36 22.41
C THR A 7 12.06 3.42 21.31
N THR A 8 11.73 2.21 21.65
CA THR A 8 11.38 1.28 20.60
C THR A 8 10.05 1.58 19.98
N PHE A 9 9.17 2.31 20.62
CA PHE A 9 7.88 2.57 20.07
C PHE A 9 7.94 3.40 18.82
N GLY A 10 8.69 4.44 18.80
CA GLY A 10 8.76 5.31 17.65
C GLY A 10 9.35 4.63 16.42
N ALA A 11 10.02 3.51 16.61
CA ALA A 11 10.64 2.82 15.51
C ALA A 11 9.75 1.74 14.91
N SER A 12 8.60 1.49 15.50
CA SER A 12 7.73 0.42 15.02
C SER A 12 7.03 0.80 13.72
N ALA A 13 7.06 -0.08 12.74
CA ALA A 13 6.29 0.08 11.53
C ALA A 13 4.82 -0.20 11.84
N GLU A 14 3.94 0.54 11.22
CA GLU A 14 2.50 0.40 11.44
C GLU A 14 1.78 -0.19 10.25
N ILE A 15 2.35 -0.08 9.06
CA ILE A 15 1.74 -0.51 7.83
C ILE A 15 2.58 -1.59 7.17
N ALA A 16 1.94 -2.65 6.72
CA ALA A 16 2.57 -3.70 5.93
C ALA A 16 2.07 -3.60 4.50
N VAL A 17 2.99 -3.54 3.55
CA VAL A 17 2.64 -3.65 2.13
C VAL A 17 2.66 -5.12 1.78
N ILE A 18 1.56 -5.60 1.20
CA ILE A 18 1.31 -7.02 0.98
C ILE A 18 1.01 -7.32 -0.47
N VAL A 19 1.41 -8.51 -0.89
CA VAL A 19 1.14 -9.04 -2.23
C VAL A 19 0.65 -10.48 -2.13
N ASN A 20 0.18 -11.02 -3.23
CA ASN A 20 -0.24 -12.40 -3.31
C ASN A 20 0.95 -13.33 -3.02
N THR A 21 0.72 -14.46 -2.38
CA THR A 21 1.79 -15.39 -2.02
C THR A 21 2.54 -15.95 -3.22
N ALA A 22 1.91 -15.93 -4.39
CA ALA A 22 2.55 -16.38 -5.63
C ALA A 22 3.39 -15.29 -6.30
N ASN A 23 3.36 -14.07 -5.78
CA ASN A 23 4.13 -12.96 -6.34
C ASN A 23 5.52 -12.95 -5.71
N ASN A 24 6.54 -13.19 -6.51
CA ASN A 24 7.91 -13.28 -6.03
C ASN A 24 8.77 -12.07 -6.40
N THR A 25 8.15 -10.98 -6.83
CA THR A 25 8.91 -9.80 -7.21
C THR A 25 9.48 -9.10 -5.99
N THR A 26 10.62 -8.47 -6.16
CA THR A 26 11.23 -7.63 -5.15
C THR A 26 10.98 -6.18 -5.54
N LEU A 27 10.40 -5.41 -4.62
CA LEU A 27 10.10 -4.00 -4.87
C LEU A 27 10.80 -3.14 -3.84
N GLU A 28 11.30 -2.00 -4.31
CA GLU A 28 11.81 -0.98 -3.43
C GLU A 28 10.72 0.02 -3.11
N LYS A 29 10.93 0.87 -2.13
CA LYS A 29 9.95 1.89 -1.78
C LYS A 29 9.56 2.74 -2.99
N ALA A 30 10.54 3.10 -3.83
CA ALA A 30 10.27 3.89 -5.01
C ALA A 30 9.34 3.17 -6.00
N ASP A 31 9.45 1.87 -6.11
CA ASP A 31 8.56 1.10 -6.99
C ASP A 31 7.14 1.10 -6.45
N ILE A 32 6.98 0.96 -5.14
CA ILE A 32 5.67 0.99 -4.50
C ILE A 32 5.02 2.36 -4.73
N GLU A 33 5.80 3.44 -4.57
CA GLU A 33 5.30 4.77 -4.83
C GLU A 33 4.81 4.91 -6.27
N LYS A 34 5.57 4.40 -7.22
CA LYS A 34 5.21 4.49 -8.64
C LYS A 34 3.95 3.70 -8.96
N ILE A 35 3.79 2.54 -8.35
CA ILE A 35 2.60 1.72 -8.57
C ILE A 35 1.36 2.46 -8.04
N PHE A 36 1.45 3.01 -6.84
CA PHE A 36 0.30 3.67 -6.21
C PHE A 36 0.04 5.08 -6.75
N THR A 37 0.91 5.59 -7.60
CA THR A 37 0.70 6.88 -8.28
C THR A 37 0.46 6.71 -9.77
N GLY A 38 0.34 5.47 -10.24
CA GLY A 38 0.03 5.19 -11.64
C GLY A 38 1.20 5.34 -12.60
N ARG A 39 2.39 5.55 -12.08
CA ARG A 39 3.58 5.71 -12.92
C ARG A 39 4.25 4.38 -13.29
N MET A 40 3.89 3.31 -12.60
CA MET A 40 4.40 1.97 -12.87
C MET A 40 3.21 1.03 -12.84
N LYS A 41 2.95 0.36 -13.95
CA LYS A 41 1.75 -0.47 -14.11
C LYS A 41 2.05 -1.96 -14.13
N SER A 42 3.31 -2.32 -14.06
CA SER A 42 3.75 -3.71 -14.05
C SER A 42 4.85 -3.89 -13.03
N TYR A 43 4.95 -5.09 -12.49
CA TYR A 43 6.07 -5.46 -11.65
C TYR A 43 7.32 -5.64 -12.52
N PRO A 44 8.52 -5.67 -11.91
CA PRO A 44 9.74 -5.89 -12.68
C PRO A 44 9.74 -7.14 -13.55
N ASP A 45 8.95 -8.16 -13.17
CA ASP A 45 8.85 -9.39 -13.97
C ASP A 45 7.86 -9.26 -15.13
N GLY A 46 7.25 -8.10 -15.32
CA GLY A 46 6.31 -7.85 -16.42
C GLY A 46 4.84 -8.13 -16.12
N ASN A 47 4.54 -8.74 -14.99
CA ASN A 47 3.14 -9.00 -14.63
C ASN A 47 2.46 -7.69 -14.23
N VAL A 48 1.18 -7.57 -14.52
CA VAL A 48 0.42 -6.35 -14.23
C VAL A 48 0.29 -6.16 -12.72
N ALA A 49 0.55 -4.94 -12.26
CA ALA A 49 0.39 -4.56 -10.86
C ALA A 49 -0.97 -3.87 -10.69
N ILE A 50 -1.75 -4.35 -9.71
CA ILE A 50 -3.09 -3.85 -9.47
C ILE A 50 -3.16 -3.32 -8.04
N PRO A 51 -2.95 -2.02 -7.82
CA PRO A 51 -2.94 -1.47 -6.47
C PRO A 51 -4.34 -1.40 -5.87
N MET A 52 -4.43 -1.77 -4.59
CA MET A 52 -5.65 -1.70 -3.79
C MET A 52 -5.41 -0.69 -2.68
N ASN A 53 -6.30 0.28 -2.58
CA ASN A 53 -6.20 1.34 -1.59
C ASN A 53 -7.17 1.08 -0.44
N ALA A 54 -6.82 1.52 0.75
CA ALA A 54 -7.78 1.55 1.85
C ALA A 54 -8.76 2.70 1.60
N ALA A 55 -9.97 2.57 2.10
CA ALA A 55 -10.96 3.63 1.98
C ALA A 55 -10.49 4.91 2.68
N LYS A 56 -10.99 6.05 2.24
CA LYS A 56 -10.52 7.35 2.71
C LYS A 56 -10.68 7.56 4.21
N ASN A 57 -11.63 6.89 4.84
CA ASN A 57 -11.86 7.04 6.28
C ASN A 57 -10.99 6.14 7.14
N MET A 58 -10.14 5.33 6.54
CA MET A 58 -9.25 4.44 7.30
C MET A 58 -7.94 5.13 7.62
N SER A 59 -7.48 5.01 8.85
CA SER A 59 -6.22 5.62 9.27
C SER A 59 -5.02 5.07 8.51
N THR A 60 -5.08 3.82 8.07
CA THR A 60 -4.00 3.23 7.27
C THR A 60 -3.79 3.97 5.96
N ARG A 61 -4.86 4.56 5.41
CA ARG A 61 -4.75 5.36 4.18
C ARG A 61 -3.88 6.59 4.39
N ASP A 62 -4.14 7.33 5.48
CA ASP A 62 -3.36 8.52 5.81
C ASP A 62 -1.92 8.15 6.12
N GLU A 63 -1.71 7.07 6.86
CA GLU A 63 -0.38 6.60 7.20
C GLU A 63 0.40 6.21 5.96
N PHE A 64 -0.23 5.49 5.04
CA PHE A 64 0.42 5.08 3.80
C PHE A 64 0.80 6.31 2.96
N ASN A 65 -0.12 7.26 2.84
CA ASN A 65 0.15 8.47 2.07
C ASN A 65 1.35 9.23 2.63
N GLN A 66 1.44 9.36 3.94
CA GLN A 66 2.55 10.06 4.58
C GLN A 66 3.84 9.27 4.56
N SER A 67 3.79 8.00 4.92
CA SER A 67 5.00 7.19 5.10
C SER A 67 5.59 6.69 3.79
N VAL A 68 4.75 6.42 2.80
CA VAL A 68 5.20 5.85 1.53
C VAL A 68 5.22 6.90 0.43
N LEU A 69 4.13 7.65 0.28
CA LEU A 69 4.04 8.64 -0.79
C LEU A 69 4.63 9.99 -0.41
N GLY A 70 4.87 10.23 0.88
CA GLY A 70 5.44 11.49 1.36
C GLY A 70 4.53 12.68 1.16
N ARG A 71 3.20 12.46 1.18
CA ARG A 71 2.21 13.50 0.92
C ARG A 71 1.05 13.37 1.86
N THR A 72 0.33 14.47 2.06
CA THR A 72 -0.93 14.42 2.81
C THR A 72 -2.00 13.77 1.96
N SER A 73 -3.05 13.27 2.60
CA SER A 73 -4.17 12.68 1.86
C SER A 73 -4.83 13.69 0.93
N SER A 74 -4.89 14.96 1.31
CA SER A 74 -5.42 16.01 0.43
C SER A 74 -4.58 16.16 -0.84
N GLN A 75 -3.27 16.11 -0.70
CA GLN A 75 -2.37 16.20 -1.86
C GLN A 75 -2.52 14.99 -2.78
N VAL A 76 -2.67 13.80 -2.20
CA VAL A 76 -2.87 12.58 -2.99
C VAL A 76 -4.21 12.63 -3.72
N ASN A 77 -5.26 13.11 -3.04
CA ASN A 77 -6.56 13.24 -3.68
C ASN A 77 -6.53 14.24 -4.83
N ALA A 78 -5.83 15.36 -4.65
CA ALA A 78 -5.69 16.36 -5.72
C ALA A 78 -4.92 15.80 -6.92
N TYR A 79 -3.87 15.04 -6.65
CA TYR A 79 -3.06 14.41 -7.68
C TYR A 79 -3.92 13.48 -8.54
N TRP A 80 -4.69 12.59 -7.89
CA TRP A 80 -5.54 11.65 -8.63
C TRP A 80 -6.69 12.33 -9.35
N SER A 81 -7.30 13.34 -8.73
CA SER A 81 -8.37 14.10 -9.38
C SER A 81 -7.90 14.69 -10.70
N LYS A 82 -6.69 15.23 -10.70
CA LYS A 82 -6.13 15.82 -11.92
C LYS A 82 -5.87 14.76 -12.98
N LEU A 83 -5.30 13.62 -12.59
CA LEU A 83 -5.01 12.54 -13.54
C LEU A 83 -6.29 11.95 -14.14
N VAL A 84 -7.29 11.72 -13.32
CA VAL A 84 -8.57 11.19 -13.78
C VAL A 84 -9.26 12.20 -14.70
N PHE A 85 -9.27 13.47 -14.30
CA PHE A 85 -9.90 14.53 -15.08
C PHE A 85 -9.25 14.69 -16.46
N THR A 86 -7.96 14.52 -16.55
CA THR A 86 -7.24 14.64 -17.83
C THR A 86 -7.17 13.33 -18.60
N GLY A 87 -7.79 12.27 -18.09
CA GLY A 87 -7.81 10.97 -18.77
C GLY A 87 -6.50 10.22 -18.72
N LYS A 88 -5.58 10.60 -17.82
CA LYS A 88 -4.25 10.01 -17.76
C LYS A 88 -4.09 8.88 -16.78
N GLY A 89 -5.13 8.53 -16.05
CA GLY A 89 -5.05 7.44 -15.10
C GLY A 89 -6.37 7.12 -14.46
N ASN A 90 -6.42 5.95 -13.82
CA ASN A 90 -7.57 5.51 -13.05
C ASN A 90 -7.12 5.34 -11.62
N MET A 91 -7.94 5.79 -10.67
CA MET A 91 -7.63 5.63 -9.26
C MET A 91 -7.57 4.16 -8.88
N PRO A 92 -6.67 3.80 -7.96
CA PRO A 92 -6.68 2.45 -7.41
C PRO A 92 -8.04 2.14 -6.78
N MET A 93 -8.44 0.87 -6.82
CA MET A 93 -9.67 0.42 -6.18
C MET A 93 -9.58 0.67 -4.67
N GLU A 94 -10.66 1.13 -4.08
CA GLU A 94 -10.73 1.34 -2.63
C GLU A 94 -11.52 0.23 -1.97
N LEU A 95 -10.99 -0.31 -0.88
CA LEU A 95 -11.63 -1.37 -0.13
C LEU A 95 -11.88 -0.92 1.31
N ALA A 96 -12.97 -1.38 1.89
CA ALA A 96 -13.49 -0.81 3.13
C ALA A 96 -12.82 -1.33 4.40
N SER A 97 -12.04 -2.40 4.33
CA SER A 97 -11.43 -2.98 5.52
C SER A 97 -10.15 -3.73 5.17
N ASP A 98 -9.31 -3.94 6.18
CA ASP A 98 -8.11 -4.76 6.02
C ASP A 98 -8.47 -6.17 5.60
N ALA A 99 -9.56 -6.72 6.11
CA ALA A 99 -10.01 -8.06 5.75
C ALA A 99 -10.35 -8.16 4.26
N GLU A 100 -10.98 -7.14 3.71
CA GLU A 100 -11.30 -7.12 2.28
C GLU A 100 -10.05 -6.98 1.43
N ILE A 101 -9.10 -6.19 1.87
CA ILE A 101 -7.84 -6.04 1.16
C ILE A 101 -7.10 -7.37 1.13
N ILE A 102 -6.98 -8.02 2.27
CA ILE A 102 -6.31 -9.32 2.36
C ILE A 102 -7.01 -10.37 1.48
N SER A 103 -8.33 -10.41 1.53
CA SER A 103 -9.10 -11.35 0.72
C SER A 103 -8.88 -11.11 -0.77
N THR A 104 -8.91 -9.86 -1.20
CA THR A 104 -8.71 -9.52 -2.60
C THR A 104 -7.31 -9.88 -3.06
N ILE A 105 -6.30 -9.58 -2.26
CA ILE A 105 -4.92 -9.88 -2.61
C ILE A 105 -4.66 -11.38 -2.63
N SER A 106 -5.24 -12.13 -1.70
CA SER A 106 -5.06 -13.57 -1.68
C SER A 106 -5.67 -14.26 -2.90
N SER A 107 -6.67 -13.64 -3.51
CA SER A 107 -7.37 -14.20 -4.67
C SER A 107 -6.88 -13.64 -6.01
N ASN A 108 -5.98 -12.67 -6.00
CA ASN A 108 -5.55 -11.99 -7.22
C ASN A 108 -4.03 -11.85 -7.26
N LYS A 109 -3.41 -12.60 -8.14
CA LYS A 109 -1.95 -12.69 -8.21
C LYS A 109 -1.27 -11.34 -8.44
N GLY A 110 -1.89 -10.44 -9.15
CA GLY A 110 -1.31 -9.12 -9.46
C GLY A 110 -1.61 -8.04 -8.43
N ALA A 111 -2.45 -8.32 -7.44
CA ALA A 111 -2.86 -7.29 -6.48
C ALA A 111 -1.76 -6.94 -5.50
N ILE A 112 -1.70 -5.67 -5.14
CA ILE A 112 -0.79 -5.16 -4.10
C ILE A 112 -1.58 -4.16 -3.28
N GLY A 113 -1.40 -4.19 -1.98
CA GLY A 113 -2.11 -3.29 -1.08
C GLY A 113 -1.35 -3.11 0.21
N TYR A 114 -1.97 -2.48 1.17
CA TYR A 114 -1.37 -2.26 2.48
C TYR A 114 -2.44 -2.40 3.55
N VAL A 115 -2.04 -2.92 4.68
CA VAL A 115 -2.92 -3.11 5.84
C VAL A 115 -2.13 -2.77 7.10
N SER A 116 -2.82 -2.67 8.22
CA SER A 116 -2.13 -2.57 9.50
C SER A 116 -1.28 -3.81 9.70
N VAL A 117 -0.10 -3.64 10.27
CA VAL A 117 0.80 -4.78 10.54
C VAL A 117 0.08 -5.84 11.37
N SER A 118 -0.77 -5.43 12.29
CA SER A 118 -1.50 -6.36 13.16
C SER A 118 -2.57 -7.18 12.42
N SER A 119 -2.94 -6.79 11.22
CA SER A 119 -3.96 -7.49 10.44
C SER A 119 -3.38 -8.57 9.52
N VAL A 120 -2.08 -8.63 9.35
CA VAL A 120 -1.45 -9.55 8.39
C VAL A 120 -1.73 -11.01 8.77
N THR A 121 -2.06 -11.80 7.75
CA THR A 121 -2.25 -13.24 7.90
C THR A 121 -1.34 -13.99 6.91
N ASP A 122 -1.31 -15.31 7.03
CA ASP A 122 -0.49 -16.14 6.14
C ASP A 122 -1.05 -16.22 4.71
N ASP A 123 -2.24 -15.66 4.49
CA ASP A 123 -2.85 -15.68 3.17
C ASP A 123 -2.19 -14.71 2.21
N VAL A 124 -1.34 -13.84 2.71
CA VAL A 124 -0.64 -12.83 1.90
C VAL A 124 0.83 -12.76 2.30
N LYS A 125 1.63 -12.11 1.47
CA LYS A 125 3.06 -11.99 1.68
C LYS A 125 3.42 -10.54 1.94
N VAL A 126 4.12 -10.28 3.04
CA VAL A 126 4.59 -8.92 3.36
C VAL A 126 5.89 -8.67 2.61
N ILE A 127 5.95 -7.57 1.87
CA ILE A 127 7.15 -7.21 1.13
C ILE A 127 7.85 -5.98 1.70
N ALA A 128 7.15 -5.20 2.51
CA ALA A 128 7.76 -4.02 3.15
C ALA A 128 6.90 -3.57 4.32
N LYS A 129 7.50 -2.90 5.28
CA LYS A 129 6.81 -2.32 6.42
C LYS A 129 7.24 -0.86 6.58
N PHE A 130 6.29 0.00 6.92
CA PHE A 130 6.53 1.42 7.08
C PHE A 130 5.87 1.98 8.32
#